data_96fd126d0cbb8893c74cb076ea90d37a
#
_entry.id   96fd126d0cbb8893c74cb076ea90d37a
#
_cell.length_a   1.000
_cell.length_b   1.000
_cell.length_c   1.000
_cell.angle_alpha   90.00
_cell.angle_beta   90.00
_cell.angle_gamma   90.00
#
_symmetry.space_group_name_H-M   'P 1'
#
loop_
_entity.id
_entity.type
_entity.pdbx_description
1 polymer ?
#
loop_
_entity_poly.entity_id
_entity_poly.type
_entity_poly.pdbx_seq_one_letter_code
_entity_poly.pdbx_strand_id
1 'polypeptide(L)'
;MLKAMLAVGICFIPCAIYMNQLFTFVAEPLKHKLPPGATLIATSVVAPFTVPFKLALVLAVGLAIPFVLYQAWAFVAPGLYRHEKKLAVPLLISSVLLFYIGAAFAYYVVFPVMLSFFVATTPNGVQMMTDMGSYLDFVMVLLLAFGAAFEVPVATVLLVWTGFVKVTTLRKNRGFVVLGLFIFAAFVTPPDAVSQTAMALPMCLLYEIGIVMAGILLKDKIAARAKEEAEQAKREAGA
;
A
#
# COMPACT_ATOMS: atom_id res chain seq x y z
N MET A 1 8.42 -13.08 13.78
CA MET A 1 7.16 -13.56 13.19
C MET A 1 6.10 -13.91 14.24
N LEU A 2 6.38 -14.74 15.26
CA LEU A 2 5.40 -15.10 16.29
C LEU A 2 4.75 -13.89 16.98
N LYS A 3 5.55 -12.87 17.32
CA LYS A 3 5.05 -11.62 17.95
C LYS A 3 4.10 -10.83 17.03
N ALA A 4 4.31 -10.84 15.69
CA ALA A 4 3.41 -10.20 14.74
C ALA A 4 2.05 -10.93 14.67
N MET A 5 2.09 -12.26 14.65
CA MET A 5 0.87 -13.07 14.70
C MET A 5 0.07 -12.83 15.98
N LEU A 6 0.74 -12.73 17.13
CA LEU A 6 0.09 -12.39 18.40
C LEU A 6 -0.55 -10.99 18.36
N ALA A 7 0.13 -10.00 17.77
CA ALA A 7 -0.43 -8.66 17.62
C ALA A 7 -1.70 -8.66 16.75
N VAL A 8 -1.66 -9.39 15.63
CA VAL A 8 -2.85 -9.57 14.77
C VAL A 8 -3.98 -10.27 15.55
N GLY A 9 -3.67 -11.33 16.31
CA GLY A 9 -4.66 -12.02 17.13
C GLY A 9 -5.30 -11.12 18.19
N ILE A 10 -4.52 -10.26 18.85
CA ILE A 10 -5.04 -9.29 19.83
C ILE A 10 -5.95 -8.25 19.13
N CYS A 11 -5.54 -7.73 17.96
CA CYS A 11 -6.34 -6.80 17.18
C CYS A 11 -7.60 -7.44 16.58
N PHE A 12 -7.58 -8.77 16.36
CA PHE A 12 -8.72 -9.48 15.80
C PHE A 12 -9.91 -9.55 16.78
N ILE A 13 -9.67 -9.66 18.08
CA ILE A 13 -10.75 -9.77 19.08
C ILE A 13 -11.74 -8.60 18.98
N PRO A 14 -11.33 -7.33 19.09
CA PRO A 14 -12.27 -6.22 18.93
C PRO A 14 -12.89 -6.14 17.54
N CYS A 15 -12.14 -6.44 16.48
CA CYS A 15 -12.67 -6.46 15.12
C CYS A 15 -13.77 -7.53 14.95
N ALA A 16 -13.62 -8.70 15.54
CA ALA A 16 -14.62 -9.77 15.50
C ALA A 16 -15.89 -9.41 16.28
N ILE A 17 -15.76 -8.70 17.42
CA ILE A 17 -16.93 -8.24 18.21
C ILE A 17 -17.76 -7.23 17.40
N TYR A 18 -17.10 -6.33 16.67
CA TYR A 18 -17.73 -5.25 15.90
C TYR A 18 -17.84 -5.53 14.40
N MET A 19 -17.72 -6.80 13.95
CA MET A 19 -17.63 -7.17 12.54
C MET A 19 -18.80 -6.65 11.68
N ASN A 20 -20.01 -6.62 12.20
CA ASN A 20 -21.20 -6.13 11.49
C ASN A 20 -21.20 -4.60 11.31
N GLN A 21 -20.73 -3.85 12.32
CA GLN A 21 -20.58 -2.39 12.21
C GLN A 21 -19.46 -2.04 11.23
N LEU A 22 -18.34 -2.77 11.28
CA LEU A 22 -17.22 -2.61 10.35
C LEU A 22 -17.66 -2.91 8.91
N PHE A 23 -18.46 -3.96 8.70
CA PHE A 23 -19.05 -4.25 7.39
C PHE A 23 -19.93 -3.09 6.91
N THR A 24 -20.81 -2.58 7.76
CA THR A 24 -21.71 -1.47 7.40
C THR A 24 -20.91 -0.22 7.01
N PHE A 25 -19.87 0.12 7.76
CA PHE A 25 -18.97 1.24 7.47
C PHE A 25 -18.26 1.07 6.11
N VAL A 26 -17.69 -0.10 5.86
CA VAL A 26 -16.97 -0.37 4.59
C VAL A 26 -17.93 -0.44 3.40
N ALA A 27 -19.18 -0.86 3.61
CA ALA A 27 -20.20 -0.93 2.55
C ALA A 27 -20.88 0.43 2.24
N GLU A 28 -20.68 1.44 3.09
CA GLU A 28 -21.35 2.74 2.95
C GLU A 28 -21.06 3.47 1.63
N PRO A 29 -19.82 3.56 1.12
CA PRO A 29 -19.55 4.21 -0.16
C PRO A 29 -20.29 3.58 -1.34
N LEU A 30 -20.47 2.25 -1.32
CA LEU A 30 -21.24 1.56 -2.35
C LEU A 30 -22.72 1.95 -2.27
N LYS A 31 -23.32 1.94 -1.07
CA LYS A 31 -24.72 2.28 -0.87
C LYS A 31 -25.06 3.68 -1.40
N HIS A 32 -24.14 4.63 -1.25
CA HIS A 32 -24.31 5.99 -1.77
C HIS A 32 -24.18 6.12 -3.30
N LYS A 33 -23.54 5.17 -3.96
CA LYS A 33 -23.30 5.19 -5.41
C LYS A 33 -24.23 4.26 -6.18
N LEU A 34 -24.90 3.33 -5.52
CA LEU A 34 -25.85 2.44 -6.16
C LEU A 34 -27.10 3.19 -6.65
N PRO A 35 -27.65 2.85 -7.83
CA PRO A 35 -28.93 3.36 -8.30
C PRO A 35 -30.07 3.03 -7.31
N PRO A 36 -31.16 3.83 -7.31
CA PRO A 36 -32.35 3.52 -6.51
C PRO A 36 -32.86 2.13 -6.77
N GLY A 37 -33.04 1.33 -5.70
CA GLY A 37 -33.51 -0.07 -5.78
C GLY A 37 -32.40 -1.12 -5.91
N ALA A 38 -31.15 -0.72 -6.14
CA ALA A 38 -30.02 -1.66 -6.11
C ALA A 38 -29.59 -1.97 -4.67
N THR A 39 -29.34 -3.24 -4.36
CA THR A 39 -28.94 -3.72 -3.03
C THR A 39 -27.75 -4.67 -3.12
N LEU A 40 -27.03 -4.83 -2.00
CA LEU A 40 -26.09 -5.92 -1.84
C LEU A 40 -26.84 -7.23 -1.65
N ILE A 41 -26.42 -8.25 -2.39
CA ILE A 41 -26.98 -9.60 -2.29
C ILE A 41 -25.95 -10.56 -1.67
N ALA A 42 -26.44 -11.57 -0.96
CA ALA A 42 -25.62 -12.68 -0.51
C ALA A 42 -25.89 -13.86 -1.44
N THR A 43 -24.91 -14.24 -2.23
CA THR A 43 -25.03 -15.36 -3.19
C THR A 43 -24.82 -16.74 -2.53
N SER A 44 -24.24 -16.75 -1.33
CA SER A 44 -24.02 -17.98 -0.54
C SER A 44 -24.71 -17.88 0.81
N VAL A 45 -25.24 -19.01 1.29
CA VAL A 45 -25.93 -19.12 2.59
C VAL A 45 -25.02 -18.72 3.76
N VAL A 46 -23.71 -18.99 3.65
CA VAL A 46 -22.73 -18.69 4.68
C VAL A 46 -22.11 -17.29 4.55
N ALA A 47 -22.33 -16.60 3.43
CA ALA A 47 -21.76 -15.26 3.17
C ALA A 47 -22.07 -14.22 4.25
N PRO A 48 -23.29 -14.14 4.82
CA PRO A 48 -23.61 -13.15 5.86
C PRO A 48 -22.74 -13.27 7.13
N PHE A 49 -22.16 -14.42 7.38
CA PHE A 49 -21.22 -14.65 8.47
C PHE A 49 -19.75 -14.55 8.00
N THR A 50 -19.39 -15.27 6.92
CA THR A 50 -18.00 -15.40 6.50
C THR A 50 -17.41 -14.10 5.97
N VAL A 51 -18.22 -13.25 5.33
CA VAL A 51 -17.75 -12.00 4.73
C VAL A 51 -17.40 -10.95 5.80
N PRO A 52 -18.25 -10.63 6.81
CA PRO A 52 -17.86 -9.77 7.92
C PRO A 52 -16.70 -10.33 8.76
N PHE A 53 -16.63 -11.66 8.93
CA PHE A 53 -15.53 -12.31 9.63
C PHE A 53 -14.18 -12.12 8.90
N LYS A 54 -14.16 -12.33 7.56
CA LYS A 54 -12.99 -12.10 6.72
C LYS A 54 -12.56 -10.63 6.76
N LEU A 55 -13.52 -9.70 6.69
CA LEU A 55 -13.26 -8.28 6.84
C LEU A 55 -12.60 -7.97 8.20
N ALA A 56 -13.14 -8.51 9.30
CA ALA A 56 -12.57 -8.32 10.63
C ALA A 56 -11.11 -8.80 10.70
N LEU A 57 -10.79 -9.92 10.05
CA LEU A 57 -9.42 -10.44 9.98
C LEU A 57 -8.49 -9.49 9.21
N VAL A 58 -8.90 -9.00 8.05
CA VAL A 58 -8.10 -8.08 7.24
C VAL A 58 -7.90 -6.74 7.95
N LEU A 59 -8.94 -6.21 8.59
CA LEU A 59 -8.81 -4.99 9.40
C LEU A 59 -7.92 -5.19 10.62
N ALA A 60 -7.95 -6.37 11.26
CA ALA A 60 -7.03 -6.70 12.35
C ALA A 60 -5.58 -6.70 11.88
N VAL A 61 -5.29 -7.22 10.68
CA VAL A 61 -3.96 -7.11 10.05
C VAL A 61 -3.61 -5.64 9.84
N GLY A 62 -4.53 -4.84 9.27
CA GLY A 62 -4.34 -3.40 9.08
C GLY A 62 -4.02 -2.66 10.39
N LEU A 63 -4.75 -2.95 11.47
CA LEU A 63 -4.50 -2.37 12.80
C LEU A 63 -3.17 -2.83 13.41
N ALA A 64 -2.71 -4.03 13.08
CA ALA A 64 -1.42 -4.56 13.55
C ALA A 64 -0.21 -4.05 12.74
N ILE A 65 -0.42 -3.32 11.63
CA ILE A 65 0.65 -2.79 10.76
C ILE A 65 1.73 -2.03 11.54
N PRO A 66 1.45 -1.15 12.51
CA PRO A 66 2.51 -0.48 13.27
C PRO A 66 3.48 -1.46 13.92
N PHE A 67 2.96 -2.55 14.42
CA PHE A 67 3.77 -3.59 15.06
C PHE A 67 4.51 -4.45 14.03
N VAL A 68 3.88 -4.75 12.91
CA VAL A 68 4.49 -5.50 11.78
C VAL A 68 5.64 -4.68 11.19
N LEU A 69 5.43 -3.40 10.92
CA LEU A 69 6.46 -2.48 10.42
C LEU A 69 7.59 -2.32 11.44
N TYR A 70 7.28 -2.18 12.73
CA TYR A 70 8.29 -2.16 13.78
C TYR A 70 9.17 -3.40 13.76
N GLN A 71 8.60 -4.60 13.59
CA GLN A 71 9.38 -5.83 13.48
C GLN A 71 10.22 -5.91 12.20
N ALA A 72 9.67 -5.46 11.06
CA ALA A 72 10.42 -5.36 9.81
C ALA A 72 11.62 -4.43 9.98
N TRP A 73 11.41 -3.26 10.58
CA TRP A 73 12.47 -2.31 10.90
C TRP A 73 13.48 -2.87 11.90
N ALA A 74 13.04 -3.59 12.92
CA ALA A 74 13.93 -4.24 13.88
C ALA A 74 14.81 -5.32 13.24
N PHE A 75 14.36 -5.93 12.15
CA PHE A 75 15.15 -6.87 11.35
C PHE A 75 16.21 -6.14 10.49
N VAL A 76 15.86 -5.00 9.93
CA VAL A 76 16.76 -4.18 9.09
C VAL A 76 17.76 -3.39 9.94
N ALA A 77 17.35 -2.94 11.14
CA ALA A 77 18.14 -2.09 12.03
C ALA A 77 19.52 -2.66 12.46
N PRO A 78 19.73 -3.97 12.67
CA PRO A 78 21.05 -4.51 12.99
C PRO A 78 22.07 -4.35 11.86
N GLY A 79 21.63 -4.27 10.60
CA GLY A 79 22.49 -3.99 9.44
C GLY A 79 22.91 -2.52 9.31
N LEU A 80 22.35 -1.62 10.13
CA LEU A 80 22.68 -0.21 10.11
C LEU A 80 23.75 0.12 11.16
N TYR A 81 24.73 0.95 10.77
CA TYR A 81 25.75 1.46 11.70
C TYR A 81 25.12 2.16 12.90
N ARG A 82 25.73 2.00 14.09
CA ARG A 82 25.20 2.54 15.37
C ARG A 82 24.86 4.03 15.36
N HIS A 83 25.53 4.84 14.52
CA HIS A 83 25.29 6.29 14.39
C HIS A 83 24.04 6.65 13.57
N GLU A 84 23.47 5.73 12.82
CA GLU A 84 22.37 5.97 11.87
C GLU A 84 20.98 5.68 12.49
N LYS A 85 20.91 5.19 13.72
CA LYS A 85 19.65 4.89 14.42
C LYS A 85 18.72 6.11 14.58
N LYS A 86 19.26 7.33 14.51
CA LYS A 86 18.48 8.57 14.62
C LYS A 86 17.48 8.75 13.46
N LEU A 87 17.75 8.17 12.27
CA LEU A 87 16.85 8.24 11.13
C LEU A 87 15.82 7.07 11.12
N ALA A 88 16.09 5.97 11.81
CA ALA A 88 15.23 4.81 11.81
C ALA A 88 13.86 5.08 12.45
N VAL A 89 13.84 5.82 13.58
CA VAL A 89 12.58 6.13 14.29
C VAL A 89 11.67 7.06 13.48
N PRO A 90 12.14 8.21 12.93
CA PRO A 90 11.30 9.03 12.05
C PRO A 90 10.78 8.28 10.83
N LEU A 91 11.61 7.44 10.20
CA LEU A 91 11.20 6.64 9.06
C LEU A 91 10.15 5.59 9.44
N LEU A 92 10.26 4.95 10.61
CA LEU A 92 9.23 4.03 11.10
C LEU A 92 7.90 4.76 11.34
N ILE A 93 7.94 5.94 11.96
CA ILE A 93 6.73 6.73 12.22
C ILE A 93 6.10 7.15 10.89
N SER A 94 6.90 7.63 9.92
CA SER A 94 6.40 8.00 8.60
C SER A 94 5.82 6.81 7.85
N SER A 95 6.42 5.62 7.95
CA SER A 95 5.92 4.37 7.39
C SER A 95 4.52 4.06 7.91
N VAL A 96 4.33 4.01 9.23
CA VAL A 96 3.01 3.78 9.84
C VAL A 96 1.97 4.81 9.38
N LEU A 97 2.35 6.09 9.35
CA LEU A 97 1.45 7.15 8.91
C LEU A 97 1.10 7.01 7.42
N LEU A 98 2.09 6.76 6.56
CA LEU A 98 1.86 6.60 5.13
C LEU A 98 0.97 5.40 4.83
N PHE A 99 1.13 4.28 5.52
CA PHE A 99 0.24 3.13 5.35
C PHE A 99 -1.23 3.50 5.59
N TYR A 100 -1.53 4.16 6.71
CA TYR A 100 -2.91 4.56 7.01
C TYR A 100 -3.42 5.66 6.07
N ILE A 101 -2.57 6.59 5.67
CA ILE A 101 -2.92 7.59 4.64
C ILE A 101 -3.22 6.89 3.31
N GLY A 102 -2.44 5.86 2.94
CA GLY A 102 -2.67 5.06 1.74
C GLY A 102 -3.99 4.31 1.77
N ALA A 103 -4.32 3.67 2.88
CA ALA A 103 -5.61 3.00 3.08
C ALA A 103 -6.78 4.01 3.04
N ALA A 104 -6.63 5.16 3.70
CA ALA A 104 -7.63 6.23 3.67
C ALA A 104 -7.80 6.81 2.25
N PHE A 105 -6.71 7.02 1.52
CA PHE A 105 -6.73 7.48 0.13
C PHE A 105 -7.46 6.47 -0.78
N ALA A 106 -7.21 5.17 -0.60
CA ALA A 106 -7.93 4.13 -1.32
C ALA A 106 -9.44 4.20 -1.05
N TYR A 107 -9.82 4.32 0.23
CA TYR A 107 -11.22 4.31 0.63
C TYR A 107 -11.99 5.58 0.21
N TYR A 108 -11.40 6.77 0.40
CA TYR A 108 -12.11 8.04 0.17
C TYR A 108 -11.94 8.59 -1.25
N VAL A 109 -10.89 8.20 -1.98
CA VAL A 109 -10.58 8.76 -3.31
C VAL A 109 -10.70 7.69 -4.38
N VAL A 110 -9.90 6.64 -4.33
CA VAL A 110 -9.79 5.67 -5.43
C VAL A 110 -11.08 4.86 -5.57
N PHE A 111 -11.56 4.32 -4.49
CA PHE A 111 -12.73 3.46 -4.48
C PHE A 111 -14.02 4.16 -4.98
N PRO A 112 -14.39 5.39 -4.53
CA PRO A 112 -15.52 6.10 -5.08
C PRO A 112 -15.40 6.44 -6.57
N VAL A 113 -14.18 6.71 -7.06
CA VAL A 113 -13.92 6.96 -8.50
C VAL A 113 -14.19 5.70 -9.30
N MET A 114 -13.64 4.55 -8.85
CA MET A 114 -13.86 3.26 -9.51
C MET A 114 -15.33 2.84 -9.50
N LEU A 115 -16.02 2.99 -8.36
CA LEU A 115 -17.45 2.69 -8.27
C LEU A 115 -18.28 3.56 -9.22
N SER A 116 -17.98 4.85 -9.28
CA SER A 116 -18.69 5.78 -10.20
C SER A 116 -18.50 5.36 -11.65
N PHE A 117 -17.31 4.89 -12.02
CA PHE A 117 -17.02 4.36 -13.35
C PHE A 117 -17.83 3.07 -13.62
N PHE A 118 -17.85 2.10 -12.71
CA PHE A 118 -18.60 0.85 -12.89
C PHE A 118 -20.10 1.08 -13.02
N VAL A 119 -20.66 1.99 -12.20
CA VAL A 119 -22.07 2.39 -12.33
C VAL A 119 -22.35 3.06 -13.66
N ALA A 120 -21.47 3.97 -14.10
CA ALA A 120 -21.65 4.70 -15.36
C ALA A 120 -21.52 3.81 -16.61
N THR A 121 -20.78 2.72 -16.52
CA THR A 121 -20.59 1.77 -17.63
C THR A 121 -21.63 0.66 -17.66
N THR A 122 -22.54 0.59 -16.66
CA THR A 122 -23.62 -0.41 -16.63
C THR A 122 -24.60 -0.16 -17.77
N PRO A 123 -24.86 -1.18 -18.65
CA PRO A 123 -25.76 -1.02 -19.78
C PRO A 123 -27.20 -0.71 -19.35
N ASN A 124 -27.94 0.03 -20.19
CA ASN A 124 -29.35 0.32 -19.96
C ASN A 124 -30.18 -0.96 -19.84
N GLY A 125 -31.03 -1.04 -18.81
CA GLY A 125 -31.89 -2.20 -18.56
C GLY A 125 -31.25 -3.31 -17.72
N VAL A 126 -29.97 -3.16 -17.32
CA VAL A 126 -29.30 -4.08 -16.40
C VAL A 126 -29.40 -3.53 -14.97
N GLN A 127 -29.95 -4.33 -14.05
CA GLN A 127 -29.95 -4.01 -12.63
C GLN A 127 -28.63 -4.46 -11.98
N MET A 128 -27.97 -3.53 -11.30
CA MET A 128 -26.73 -3.81 -10.59
C MET A 128 -27.04 -4.45 -9.25
N MET A 129 -26.89 -5.78 -9.17
CA MET A 129 -26.98 -6.55 -7.92
C MET A 129 -25.59 -7.02 -7.52
N THR A 130 -24.96 -6.28 -6.62
CA THR A 130 -23.57 -6.54 -6.23
C THR A 130 -23.51 -7.61 -5.14
N ASP A 131 -22.77 -8.70 -5.38
CA ASP A 131 -22.50 -9.69 -4.35
C ASP A 131 -21.62 -9.13 -3.23
N MET A 132 -22.05 -9.34 -1.98
CA MET A 132 -21.35 -8.79 -0.81
C MET A 132 -19.94 -9.35 -0.62
N GLY A 133 -19.71 -10.60 -1.03
CA GLY A 133 -18.40 -11.24 -0.93
C GLY A 133 -17.42 -10.64 -1.91
N SER A 134 -17.77 -10.62 -3.19
CA SER A 134 -16.96 -10.05 -4.28
C SER A 134 -16.64 -8.58 -4.04
N TYR A 135 -17.63 -7.82 -3.56
CA TYR A 135 -17.46 -6.43 -3.20
C TYR A 135 -16.39 -6.23 -2.12
N LEU A 136 -16.52 -6.95 -0.99
CA LEU A 136 -15.57 -6.82 0.11
C LEU A 136 -14.19 -7.33 -0.25
N ASP A 137 -14.08 -8.42 -1.00
CA ASP A 137 -12.79 -8.92 -1.49
C ASP A 137 -12.06 -7.85 -2.29
N PHE A 138 -12.76 -7.18 -3.19
CA PHE A 138 -12.20 -6.07 -3.97
C PHE A 138 -11.74 -4.91 -3.07
N VAL A 139 -12.59 -4.46 -2.14
CA VAL A 139 -12.25 -3.36 -1.22
C VAL A 139 -11.06 -3.71 -0.34
N MET A 140 -11.02 -4.92 0.25
CA MET A 140 -9.93 -5.36 1.11
C MET A 140 -8.59 -5.39 0.37
N VAL A 141 -8.58 -5.94 -0.85
CA VAL A 141 -7.38 -5.96 -1.68
C VAL A 141 -6.92 -4.55 -2.02
N LEU A 142 -7.86 -3.66 -2.35
CA LEU A 142 -7.57 -2.25 -2.68
C LEU A 142 -6.96 -1.51 -1.48
N LEU A 143 -7.55 -1.65 -0.29
CA LEU A 143 -7.04 -1.02 0.95
C LEU A 143 -5.61 -1.48 1.28
N LEU A 144 -5.37 -2.79 1.22
CA LEU A 144 -4.04 -3.36 1.49
C LEU A 144 -3.02 -2.96 0.41
N ALA A 145 -3.42 -2.98 -0.87
CA ALA A 145 -2.55 -2.62 -1.98
C ALA A 145 -2.10 -1.15 -1.90
N PHE A 146 -3.02 -0.23 -1.62
CA PHE A 146 -2.68 1.18 -1.44
C PHE A 146 -1.92 1.43 -0.14
N GLY A 147 -2.29 0.77 0.97
CA GLY A 147 -1.51 0.82 2.20
C GLY A 147 -0.05 0.44 1.95
N ALA A 148 0.19 -0.68 1.27
CA ALA A 148 1.53 -1.13 0.89
C ALA A 148 2.20 -0.21 -0.16
N ALA A 149 1.45 0.33 -1.13
CA ALA A 149 2.01 1.23 -2.15
C ALA A 149 2.51 2.55 -1.55
N PHE A 150 1.86 3.03 -0.50
CA PHE A 150 2.31 4.23 0.21
C PHE A 150 3.61 4.01 1.00
N GLU A 151 4.04 2.76 1.18
CA GLU A 151 5.39 2.44 1.71
C GLU A 151 6.49 2.63 0.66
N VAL A 152 6.19 2.72 -0.63
CA VAL A 152 7.17 2.87 -1.71
C VAL A 152 8.15 4.04 -1.49
N PRO A 153 7.72 5.25 -1.07
CA PRO A 153 8.65 6.34 -0.77
C PRO A 153 9.64 5.98 0.34
N VAL A 154 9.16 5.36 1.42
CA VAL A 154 10.00 4.96 2.55
C VAL A 154 10.96 3.84 2.14
N ALA A 155 10.46 2.84 1.42
CA ALA A 155 11.27 1.76 0.88
C ALA A 155 12.36 2.29 -0.06
N THR A 156 12.05 3.28 -0.91
CA THR A 156 13.01 3.94 -1.81
C THR A 156 14.12 4.64 -1.01
N VAL A 157 13.75 5.41 0.01
CA VAL A 157 14.72 6.07 0.91
C VAL A 157 15.60 5.04 1.60
N LEU A 158 15.01 3.94 2.09
CA LEU A 158 15.72 2.86 2.76
C LEU A 158 16.74 2.17 1.83
N LEU A 159 16.35 1.84 0.59
CA LEU A 159 17.23 1.21 -0.41
C LEU A 159 18.42 2.10 -0.76
N VAL A 160 18.22 3.40 -0.89
CA VAL A 160 19.30 4.35 -1.14
C VAL A 160 20.16 4.54 0.11
N TRP A 161 19.54 4.61 1.28
CA TRP A 161 20.23 4.78 2.56
C TRP A 161 21.18 3.62 2.88
N THR A 162 20.72 2.38 2.67
CA THR A 162 21.56 1.17 2.83
C THR A 162 22.62 1.02 1.75
N GLY A 163 22.46 1.71 0.61
CA GLY A 163 23.40 1.65 -0.52
C GLY A 163 23.14 0.51 -1.49
N PHE A 164 22.06 -0.24 -1.31
CA PHE A 164 21.68 -1.29 -2.28
C PHE A 164 21.42 -0.72 -3.68
N VAL A 165 20.86 0.51 -3.76
CA VAL A 165 20.53 1.15 -5.04
C VAL A 165 20.94 2.61 -5.02
N LYS A 166 21.54 3.11 -6.12
CA LYS A 166 21.83 4.54 -6.30
C LYS A 166 20.61 5.29 -6.83
N VAL A 167 20.44 6.56 -6.43
CA VAL A 167 19.36 7.42 -6.95
C VAL A 167 19.40 7.53 -8.47
N THR A 168 20.59 7.54 -9.05
CA THR A 168 20.79 7.56 -10.51
C THR A 168 20.24 6.31 -11.20
N THR A 169 20.38 5.14 -10.57
CA THR A 169 19.84 3.86 -11.06
C THR A 169 18.32 3.85 -11.02
N LEU A 170 17.72 4.36 -9.93
CA LEU A 170 16.26 4.49 -9.83
C LEU A 170 15.71 5.41 -10.92
N ARG A 171 16.35 6.56 -11.12
CA ARG A 171 15.97 7.50 -12.19
C ARG A 171 16.10 6.91 -13.58
N LYS A 172 17.16 6.14 -13.85
CA LYS A 172 17.38 5.49 -15.15
C LYS A 172 16.33 4.41 -15.44
N ASN A 173 15.88 3.68 -14.42
CA ASN A 173 14.98 2.55 -14.55
C ASN A 173 13.49 2.89 -14.34
N ARG A 174 13.11 4.18 -14.38
CA ARG A 174 11.73 4.63 -14.19
C ARG A 174 10.72 3.88 -15.06
N GLY A 175 11.02 3.69 -16.34
CA GLY A 175 10.13 3.01 -17.28
C GLY A 175 9.80 1.58 -16.85
N PHE A 176 10.79 0.83 -16.34
CA PHE A 176 10.56 -0.53 -15.86
C PHE A 176 9.72 -0.56 -14.57
N VAL A 177 9.93 0.43 -13.68
CA VAL A 177 9.12 0.52 -12.47
C VAL A 177 7.68 0.89 -12.80
N VAL A 178 7.47 1.89 -13.67
CA VAL A 178 6.13 2.27 -14.15
C VAL A 178 5.43 1.06 -14.79
N LEU A 179 6.12 0.33 -15.68
CA LEU A 179 5.57 -0.90 -16.27
C LEU A 179 5.19 -1.92 -15.19
N GLY A 180 6.05 -2.15 -14.21
CA GLY A 180 5.79 -3.05 -13.09
C GLY A 180 4.57 -2.63 -12.26
N LEU A 181 4.39 -1.34 -12.01
CA LEU A 181 3.23 -0.79 -11.29
C LEU A 181 1.93 -0.96 -12.08
N PHE A 182 1.96 -0.78 -13.41
CA PHE A 182 0.80 -1.06 -14.26
C PHE A 182 0.46 -2.55 -14.31
N ILE A 183 1.46 -3.43 -14.36
CA ILE A 183 1.26 -4.88 -14.27
C ILE A 183 0.64 -5.23 -12.91
N PHE A 184 1.17 -4.69 -11.81
CA PHE A 184 0.62 -4.91 -10.47
C PHE A 184 -0.84 -4.43 -10.39
N ALA A 185 -1.14 -3.23 -10.91
CA ALA A 185 -2.50 -2.71 -10.96
C ALA A 185 -3.44 -3.65 -11.72
N ALA A 186 -3.00 -4.23 -12.85
CA ALA A 186 -3.80 -5.16 -13.65
C ALA A 186 -4.16 -6.48 -12.92
N PHE A 187 -3.34 -6.89 -11.93
CA PHE A 187 -3.68 -8.04 -11.09
C PHE A 187 -4.67 -7.71 -9.96
N VAL A 188 -4.68 -6.47 -9.51
CA VAL A 188 -5.50 -6.02 -8.37
C VAL A 188 -6.86 -5.51 -8.81
N THR A 189 -6.91 -4.84 -9.97
CA THR A 189 -8.15 -4.26 -10.51
C THR A 189 -8.74 -5.15 -11.62
N PRO A 190 -10.05 -5.03 -11.88
CA PRO A 190 -10.62 -5.60 -13.09
C PRO A 190 -9.86 -5.15 -14.36
N PRO A 191 -9.89 -5.94 -15.44
CA PRO A 191 -9.12 -5.65 -16.65
C PRO A 191 -9.76 -4.51 -17.46
N ASP A 192 -9.80 -3.31 -16.89
CA ASP A 192 -10.23 -2.08 -17.55
C ASP A 192 -9.19 -0.96 -17.40
N ALA A 193 -9.06 -0.14 -18.45
CA ALA A 193 -8.03 0.89 -18.50
C ALA A 193 -8.23 2.01 -17.46
N VAL A 194 -9.46 2.27 -17.04
CA VAL A 194 -9.77 3.37 -16.11
C VAL A 194 -9.37 2.99 -14.70
N SER A 195 -9.84 1.84 -14.21
CA SER A 195 -9.48 1.34 -12.87
C SER A 195 -8.00 1.07 -12.74
N GLN A 196 -7.38 0.46 -13.76
CA GLN A 196 -5.95 0.22 -13.81
C GLN A 196 -5.15 1.54 -13.73
N THR A 197 -5.54 2.56 -14.50
CA THR A 197 -4.87 3.87 -14.48
C THR A 197 -5.11 4.60 -13.16
N ALA A 198 -6.33 4.57 -12.64
CA ALA A 198 -6.67 5.18 -11.35
C ALA A 198 -5.85 4.61 -10.19
N MET A 199 -5.44 3.33 -10.29
CA MET A 199 -4.55 2.69 -9.32
C MET A 199 -3.07 2.97 -9.60
N ALA A 200 -2.60 2.78 -10.84
CA ALA A 200 -1.19 2.88 -11.19
C ALA A 200 -0.65 4.31 -11.07
N LEU A 201 -1.43 5.34 -11.44
CA LEU A 201 -0.96 6.72 -11.50
C LEU A 201 -0.56 7.29 -10.12
N PRO A 202 -1.34 7.14 -9.04
CA PRO A 202 -0.89 7.50 -7.69
C PRO A 202 0.37 6.74 -7.25
N MET A 203 0.50 5.45 -7.60
CA MET A 203 1.68 4.66 -7.26
C MET A 203 2.94 5.17 -7.99
N CYS A 204 2.82 5.54 -9.27
CA CYS A 204 3.91 6.16 -10.02
C CYS A 204 4.35 7.48 -9.39
N LEU A 205 3.38 8.30 -8.94
CA LEU A 205 3.66 9.56 -8.27
C LEU A 205 4.37 9.34 -6.93
N LEU A 206 3.94 8.36 -6.14
CA LEU A 206 4.61 7.98 -4.90
C LEU A 206 6.06 7.52 -5.13
N TYR A 207 6.32 6.77 -6.21
CA TYR A 207 7.67 6.38 -6.57
C TYR A 207 8.56 7.60 -6.88
N GLU A 208 8.06 8.58 -7.65
CA GLU A 208 8.80 9.82 -7.92
C GLU A 208 9.06 10.64 -6.64
N ILE A 209 8.05 10.74 -5.76
CA ILE A 209 8.21 11.36 -4.43
C ILE A 209 9.32 10.65 -3.65
N GLY A 210 9.35 9.31 -3.67
CA GLY A 210 10.39 8.52 -3.01
C GLY A 210 11.80 8.84 -3.52
N ILE A 211 11.98 8.96 -4.84
CA ILE A 211 13.26 9.33 -5.45
C ILE A 211 13.69 10.74 -5.03
N VAL A 212 12.75 11.70 -5.03
CA VAL A 212 13.04 13.08 -4.62
C VAL A 212 13.40 13.13 -3.14
N MET A 213 12.64 12.48 -2.28
CA MET A 213 12.92 12.40 -0.84
C MET A 213 14.26 11.76 -0.56
N ALA A 214 14.60 10.64 -1.22
CA ALA A 214 15.91 10.00 -1.08
C ALA A 214 17.05 10.96 -1.49
N GLY A 215 16.88 11.70 -2.59
CA GLY A 215 17.87 12.69 -3.04
C GLY A 215 18.09 13.86 -2.07
N ILE A 216 17.02 14.32 -1.41
CA ILE A 216 17.08 15.44 -0.46
C ILE A 216 17.60 14.97 0.91
N LEU A 217 16.99 13.93 1.48
CA LEU A 217 17.31 13.46 2.84
C LEU A 217 18.71 12.86 2.96
N LEU A 218 19.21 12.27 1.87
CA LEU A 218 20.48 11.54 1.87
C LEU A 218 21.57 12.25 1.06
N LYS A 219 21.41 13.54 0.76
CA LYS A 219 22.35 14.32 -0.07
C LYS A 219 23.80 14.20 0.40
N ASP A 220 24.05 14.38 1.70
CA ASP A 220 25.40 14.35 2.27
C ASP A 220 26.01 12.94 2.20
N LYS A 221 25.20 11.91 2.46
CA LYS A 221 25.63 10.52 2.38
C LYS A 221 25.92 10.08 0.94
N ILE A 222 25.12 10.52 -0.01
CA ILE A 222 25.33 10.27 -1.45
C ILE A 222 26.62 10.94 -1.91
N ALA A 223 26.89 12.18 -1.47
CA ALA A 223 28.10 12.91 -1.81
C ALA A 223 29.35 12.27 -1.19
N ALA A 224 29.28 11.78 0.06
CA ALA A 224 30.37 11.07 0.72
C ALA A 224 30.74 9.79 -0.03
N ARG A 225 29.74 8.95 -0.35
CA ARG A 225 29.96 7.72 -1.12
C ARG A 225 30.55 7.96 -2.50
N ALA A 226 30.08 9.01 -3.19
CA ALA A 226 30.62 9.36 -4.50
C ALA A 226 32.11 9.77 -4.44
N LYS A 227 32.54 10.43 -3.35
CA LYS A 227 33.97 10.76 -3.11
C LYS A 227 34.78 9.51 -2.84
N GLU A 228 34.30 8.60 -1.99
CA GLU A 228 34.99 7.34 -1.68
C GLU A 228 35.17 6.47 -2.93
N GLU A 229 34.13 6.35 -3.77
CA GLU A 229 34.20 5.63 -5.06
C GLU A 229 35.21 6.27 -6.01
N ALA A 230 35.25 7.59 -6.09
CA ALA A 230 36.22 8.32 -6.93
C ALA A 230 37.67 8.16 -6.45
N GLU A 231 37.90 8.13 -5.13
CA GLU A 231 39.21 7.87 -4.56
C GLU A 231 39.69 6.44 -4.77
N GLN A 232 38.77 5.46 -4.61
CA GLN A 232 39.06 4.05 -4.91
C GLN A 232 39.45 3.85 -6.39
N ALA A 233 38.65 4.41 -7.31
CA ALA A 233 38.95 4.34 -8.74
C ALA A 233 40.30 4.96 -9.10
N LYS A 234 40.69 6.06 -8.42
CA LYS A 234 42.02 6.68 -8.62
C LYS A 234 43.17 5.80 -8.11
N ARG A 235 42.97 5.08 -6.99
CA ARG A 235 43.94 4.15 -6.44
C ARG A 235 44.16 2.94 -7.34
N GLU A 236 43.05 2.40 -7.88
CA GLU A 236 43.09 1.27 -8.84
C GLU A 236 43.70 1.64 -10.21
N ALA A 237 43.49 2.87 -10.67
CA ALA A 237 44.08 3.37 -11.93
C ALA A 237 45.53 3.81 -11.79
N GLY A 238 46.04 4.01 -10.56
CA GLY A 238 47.43 4.40 -10.27
C GLY A 238 48.34 3.23 -9.83
N ALA A 239 47.78 2.03 -9.71
CA ALA A 239 48.49 0.79 -9.41
C ALA A 239 48.66 -0.07 -10.67
#